data_69bfa3e4ebf1fd1582e8d1abd8dfcc99
#
_entry.id   69bfa3e4ebf1fd1582e8d1abd8dfcc99
#
_cell.length_a   1.000
_cell.length_b   1.000
_cell.length_c   1.000
_cell.angle_alpha   90.00
_cell.angle_beta   90.00
_cell.angle_gamma   90.00
#
_symmetry.space_group_name_H-M   'P 1'
#
loop_
_entity.id
_entity.type
_entity.pdbx_description
1 polymer ?
#
loop_
_entity_poly.entity_id
_entity_poly.type
_entity_poly.pdbx_seq_one_letter_code
_entity_poly.pdbx_strand_id
1 'polypeptide(L)'
;MERRRLIQLAGAFLASGAAPDALFAQTKQMTMVVPFPPGGGGDILARTVSLPFSETLHEKVVIFNRPGAGGNIGTSQVVKARPDGTTVGYVTNGIMCVNSHLYDRQAFDPLKDLEPVAGLTSIGLVLAVSPK
;
A
#
# COMPACT_ATOMS: atom_id res chain seq x y z
N MET A 1 -19.27 62.60 16.74
CA MET A 1 -18.07 62.17 15.94
C MET A 1 -17.54 60.78 16.27
N GLU A 2 -18.26 59.94 16.96
CA GLU A 2 -17.75 58.64 17.47
C GLU A 2 -18.18 57.42 16.66
N ARG A 3 -19.29 57.48 15.94
CA ARG A 3 -19.81 56.31 15.19
C ARG A 3 -18.97 55.90 13.98
N ARG A 4 -18.27 56.82 13.34
CA ARG A 4 -17.40 56.53 12.17
C ARG A 4 -16.11 55.83 12.57
N ARG A 5 -15.59 56.05 13.76
CA ARG A 5 -14.36 55.38 14.25
C ARG A 5 -14.58 53.93 14.65
N LEU A 6 -15.76 53.61 15.15
CA LEU A 6 -16.14 52.22 15.49
C LEU A 6 -16.30 51.33 14.27
N ILE A 7 -16.76 51.90 13.15
CA ILE A 7 -16.91 51.15 11.87
C ILE A 7 -15.54 50.87 11.24
N GLN A 8 -14.59 51.79 11.38
CA GLN A 8 -13.22 51.61 10.87
C GLN A 8 -12.41 50.58 11.66
N LEU A 9 -12.65 50.43 12.96
CA LEU A 9 -12.00 49.42 13.80
C LEU A 9 -12.59 48.03 13.60
N ALA A 10 -13.85 47.90 13.25
CA ALA A 10 -14.47 46.59 12.90
C ALA A 10 -14.02 46.02 11.56
N GLY A 11 -13.63 46.90 10.60
CA GLY A 11 -13.11 46.48 9.29
C GLY A 11 -11.68 45.93 9.32
N ALA A 12 -10.87 46.30 10.29
CA ALA A 12 -9.48 45.86 10.39
C ALA A 12 -9.32 44.42 10.97
N PHE A 13 -10.33 43.91 11.65
CA PHE A 13 -10.30 42.57 12.25
C PHE A 13 -10.71 41.46 11.29
N LEU A 14 -11.30 41.77 10.15
CA LEU A 14 -11.74 40.81 9.14
C LEU A 14 -10.67 40.47 8.07
N ALA A 15 -9.55 41.20 8.07
CA ALA A 15 -8.46 41.00 7.10
C ALA A 15 -7.38 40.00 7.56
N SER A 16 -7.47 39.45 8.76
CA SER A 16 -6.50 38.47 9.30
C SER A 16 -6.93 37.01 9.10
N GLY A 17 -7.84 36.76 8.19
CA GLY A 17 -8.18 35.44 7.75
C GLY A 17 -7.11 34.86 6.78
N ALA A 18 -5.83 34.91 7.16
CA ALA A 18 -4.83 34.06 6.54
C ALA A 18 -5.19 32.62 6.94
N ALA A 19 -5.93 31.95 6.07
CA ALA A 19 -6.21 30.53 6.19
C ALA A 19 -4.88 29.79 6.36
N PRO A 20 -4.77 28.88 7.34
CA PRO A 20 -3.61 28.02 7.44
C PRO A 20 -3.72 26.93 6.39
N ASP A 21 -3.38 27.22 5.13
CA ASP A 21 -3.17 26.21 4.09
C ASP A 21 -1.99 25.27 4.39
N ALA A 22 -1.31 25.51 5.52
CA ALA A 22 -0.12 24.74 5.92
C ALA A 22 -0.40 23.49 6.78
N LEU A 23 -1.66 23.14 7.08
CA LEU A 23 -1.96 22.11 8.10
C LEU A 23 -2.30 20.73 7.55
N PHE A 24 -2.30 20.54 6.24
CA PHE A 24 -2.40 19.22 5.65
C PHE A 24 -1.20 18.92 4.75
N ALA A 25 -0.01 18.94 5.32
CA ALA A 25 1.06 18.12 4.75
C ALA A 25 0.60 16.66 4.89
N GLN A 26 -0.16 16.17 3.92
CA GLN A 26 -0.47 14.75 3.79
C GLN A 26 0.88 14.05 3.66
N THR A 27 1.32 13.44 4.75
CA THR A 27 2.49 12.57 4.72
C THR A 27 2.19 11.53 3.65
N LYS A 28 2.91 11.59 2.55
CA LYS A 28 2.73 10.67 1.44
C LYS A 28 2.84 9.26 1.99
N GLN A 29 1.84 8.43 1.75
CA GLN A 29 1.73 7.10 2.33
C GLN A 29 1.68 6.08 1.22
N MET A 30 2.52 5.06 1.32
CA MET A 30 2.48 3.88 0.47
C MET A 30 1.78 2.74 1.18
N THR A 31 0.92 2.03 0.48
CA THR A 31 0.28 0.81 0.98
C THR A 31 0.95 -0.42 0.37
N MET A 32 1.46 -1.30 1.23
CA MET A 32 1.97 -2.60 0.81
C MET A 32 0.92 -3.68 1.10
N VAL A 33 0.30 -4.20 0.07
CA VAL A 33 -0.69 -5.27 0.17
C VAL A 33 0.01 -6.61 0.30
N VAL A 34 -0.27 -7.32 1.39
CA VAL A 34 0.24 -8.67 1.67
C VAL A 34 -0.91 -9.66 1.55
N PRO A 35 -0.92 -10.55 0.54
CA PRO A 35 -2.04 -11.45 0.25
C PRO A 35 -2.07 -12.68 1.16
N PHE A 36 -1.56 -12.55 2.38
CA PHE A 36 -1.48 -13.61 3.39
C PHE A 36 -1.94 -13.10 4.76
N PRO A 37 -2.36 -14.01 5.66
CA PRO A 37 -2.76 -13.64 7.02
C PRO A 37 -1.62 -12.96 7.79
N PRO A 38 -1.96 -12.07 8.73
CA PRO A 38 -0.98 -11.50 9.65
C PRO A 38 -0.23 -12.58 10.44
N GLY A 39 1.06 -12.34 10.73
CA GLY A 39 1.92 -13.26 11.47
C GLY A 39 2.47 -14.43 10.65
N GLY A 40 2.08 -14.60 9.40
CA GLY A 40 2.69 -15.56 8.48
C GLY A 40 4.03 -15.07 7.92
N GLY A 41 4.81 -15.96 7.31
CA GLY A 41 6.13 -15.64 6.77
C GLY A 41 6.13 -14.46 5.80
N GLY A 42 5.12 -14.32 4.95
CA GLY A 42 4.97 -13.19 4.05
C GLY A 42 4.69 -11.86 4.78
N ASP A 43 3.94 -11.88 5.86
CA ASP A 43 3.69 -10.70 6.69
C ASP A 43 4.94 -10.27 7.46
N ILE A 44 5.65 -11.23 8.06
CA ILE A 44 6.91 -10.98 8.77
C ILE A 44 7.93 -10.34 7.82
N LEU A 45 8.10 -10.92 6.64
CA LEU A 45 9.02 -10.39 5.63
C LEU A 45 8.62 -8.98 5.20
N ALA A 46 7.35 -8.76 4.86
CA ALA A 46 6.84 -7.45 4.44
C ALA A 46 7.09 -6.38 5.52
N ARG A 47 6.86 -6.71 6.79
CA ARG A 47 7.14 -5.80 7.92
C ARG A 47 8.63 -5.54 8.10
N THR A 48 9.47 -6.56 7.91
CA THR A 48 10.94 -6.40 7.99
C THR A 48 11.45 -5.43 6.95
N VAL A 49 10.95 -5.51 5.71
CA VAL A 49 11.39 -4.61 4.63
C VAL A 49 10.70 -3.25 4.66
N SER A 50 9.54 -3.13 5.29
CA SER A 50 8.77 -1.87 5.29
C SER A 50 9.46 -0.73 6.02
N LEU A 51 10.25 -1.00 7.07
CA LEU A 51 10.98 0.03 7.82
C LEU A 51 12.08 0.68 6.97
N PRO A 52 13.10 -0.06 6.46
CA PRO A 52 14.13 0.54 5.63
C PRO A 52 13.55 1.13 4.33
N PHE A 53 12.45 0.57 3.82
CA PHE A 53 11.78 1.10 2.65
C PHE A 53 11.13 2.46 2.94
N SER A 54 10.47 2.59 4.09
CA SER A 54 9.89 3.85 4.57
C SER A 54 10.96 4.93 4.78
N GLU A 55 12.10 4.57 5.35
CA GLU A 55 13.24 5.48 5.57
C GLU A 55 13.82 5.97 4.24
N THR A 56 14.02 5.07 3.27
CA THR A 56 14.60 5.41 1.95
C THR A 56 13.67 6.32 1.13
N LEU A 57 12.37 6.06 1.18
CA LEU A 57 11.38 6.82 0.42
C LEU A 57 10.96 8.13 1.11
N HIS A 58 11.29 8.31 2.39
CA HIS A 58 10.74 9.36 3.24
C HIS A 58 9.21 9.39 3.27
N GLU A 59 8.60 8.22 3.12
CA GLU A 59 7.15 8.01 3.11
C GLU A 59 6.76 6.92 4.10
N LYS A 60 5.55 7.01 4.67
CA LYS A 60 5.04 5.97 5.56
C LYS A 60 4.61 4.75 4.74
N VAL A 61 5.21 3.58 4.99
CA VAL A 61 4.77 2.31 4.40
C VAL A 61 3.83 1.59 5.36
N VAL A 62 2.59 1.35 4.93
CA VAL A 62 1.55 0.68 5.71
C VAL A 62 1.29 -0.70 5.13
N ILE A 63 1.39 -1.72 5.98
CA ILE A 63 1.10 -3.11 5.62
C ILE A 63 -0.40 -3.35 5.69
N PHE A 64 -0.96 -3.87 4.60
CA PHE A 64 -2.37 -4.25 4.51
C PHE A 64 -2.50 -5.73 4.15
N ASN A 65 -2.91 -6.55 5.11
CA ASN A 65 -3.11 -7.99 4.89
C ASN A 65 -4.46 -8.25 4.21
N ARG A 66 -4.45 -8.93 3.06
CA ARG A 66 -5.67 -9.29 2.32
C ARG A 66 -5.59 -10.75 1.84
N PRO A 67 -5.79 -11.73 2.73
CA PRO A 67 -5.72 -13.15 2.39
C PRO A 67 -6.92 -13.62 1.57
N GLY A 68 -6.75 -14.77 0.92
CA GLY A 68 -7.82 -15.50 0.25
C GLY A 68 -7.44 -15.97 -1.15
N ALA A 69 -8.02 -17.11 -1.57
CA ALA A 69 -7.82 -17.75 -2.86
C ALA A 69 -6.33 -17.88 -3.27
N GLY A 70 -5.50 -18.43 -2.37
CA GLY A 70 -4.06 -18.56 -2.64
C GLY A 70 -3.32 -17.24 -2.85
N GLY A 71 -3.87 -16.11 -2.37
CA GLY A 71 -3.32 -14.77 -2.56
C GLY A 71 -3.95 -13.97 -3.71
N ASN A 72 -4.79 -14.59 -4.53
CA ASN A 72 -5.40 -13.93 -5.69
C ASN A 72 -6.28 -12.73 -5.30
N ILE A 73 -6.96 -12.78 -4.13
CA ILE A 73 -7.81 -11.66 -3.68
C ILE A 73 -6.97 -10.42 -3.39
N GLY A 74 -5.89 -10.55 -2.62
CA GLY A 74 -5.02 -9.42 -2.30
C GLY A 74 -4.30 -8.87 -3.53
N THR A 75 -3.78 -9.75 -4.38
CA THR A 75 -3.10 -9.35 -5.62
C THR A 75 -4.04 -8.64 -6.59
N SER A 76 -5.30 -9.10 -6.72
CA SER A 76 -6.31 -8.40 -7.52
C SER A 76 -6.60 -6.98 -7.02
N GLN A 77 -6.43 -6.71 -5.74
CA GLN A 77 -6.54 -5.35 -5.21
C GLN A 77 -5.39 -4.47 -5.68
N VAL A 78 -4.16 -5.00 -5.75
CA VAL A 78 -3.00 -4.28 -6.28
C VAL A 78 -3.21 -3.93 -7.75
N VAL A 79 -3.62 -4.91 -8.55
CA VAL A 79 -3.91 -4.72 -9.99
C VAL A 79 -4.97 -3.64 -10.24
N LYS A 80 -5.97 -3.54 -9.36
CA LYS A 80 -7.04 -2.52 -9.47
C LYS A 80 -6.68 -1.17 -8.89
N ALA A 81 -5.56 -1.06 -8.20
CA ALA A 81 -5.10 0.21 -7.65
C ALA A 81 -4.65 1.16 -8.76
N ARG A 82 -4.55 2.44 -8.44
CA ARG A 82 -3.99 3.42 -9.38
C ARG A 82 -2.52 3.13 -9.60
N PRO A 83 -2.02 3.19 -10.85
CA PRO A 83 -0.62 2.94 -11.17
C PRO A 83 0.27 4.17 -10.88
N ASP A 84 0.13 4.75 -9.70
CA ASP A 84 0.84 5.95 -9.24
C ASP A 84 1.98 5.64 -8.24
N GLY A 85 2.25 4.35 -8.01
CA GLY A 85 3.29 3.89 -7.10
C GLY A 85 2.91 3.93 -5.61
N THR A 86 1.70 4.41 -5.26
CA THR A 86 1.25 4.46 -3.86
C THR A 86 0.78 3.12 -3.32
N THR A 87 0.54 2.15 -4.19
CA THR A 87 0.15 0.78 -3.81
C THR A 87 1.11 -0.22 -4.43
N VAL A 88 1.76 -1.00 -3.58
CA VAL A 88 2.64 -2.11 -3.98
C VAL A 88 2.12 -3.42 -3.42
N GLY A 89 2.45 -4.54 -4.06
CA GLY A 89 2.06 -5.88 -3.65
C GLY A 89 3.24 -6.75 -3.27
N TYR A 90 3.13 -7.49 -2.17
CA TYR A 90 3.98 -8.65 -1.92
C TYR A 90 3.41 -9.84 -2.68
N VAL A 91 4.14 -10.32 -3.69
CA VAL A 91 3.68 -11.39 -4.57
C VAL A 91 4.65 -12.57 -4.52
N THR A 92 4.13 -13.79 -4.49
CA THR A 92 4.94 -15.01 -4.46
C THR A 92 4.95 -15.72 -5.81
N ASN A 93 5.90 -16.62 -6.01
CA ASN A 93 5.95 -17.50 -7.17
C ASN A 93 4.64 -18.29 -7.37
N GLY A 94 3.96 -18.70 -6.27
CA GLY A 94 2.66 -19.35 -6.35
C GLY A 94 1.62 -18.50 -7.08
N ILE A 95 1.56 -17.21 -6.75
CA ILE A 95 0.63 -16.26 -7.38
C ILE A 95 1.02 -15.97 -8.83
N MET A 96 2.33 -15.79 -9.09
CA MET A 96 2.82 -15.41 -10.41
C MET A 96 2.80 -16.54 -11.43
N CYS A 97 3.10 -17.78 -10.99
CA CYS A 97 3.36 -18.89 -11.93
C CYS A 97 2.41 -20.07 -11.79
N VAL A 98 1.81 -20.28 -10.60
CA VAL A 98 1.06 -21.51 -10.31
C VAL A 98 -0.44 -21.28 -10.29
N ASN A 99 -0.91 -20.20 -9.73
CA ASN A 99 -2.34 -19.96 -9.54
C ASN A 99 -3.13 -19.88 -10.85
N SER A 100 -2.54 -19.42 -11.94
CA SER A 100 -3.16 -19.43 -13.27
C SER A 100 -3.50 -20.82 -13.80
N HIS A 101 -2.85 -21.86 -13.26
CA HIS A 101 -3.08 -23.27 -13.61
C HIS A 101 -3.95 -24.01 -12.59
N LEU A 102 -4.12 -23.44 -11.37
CA LEU A 102 -4.89 -24.05 -10.29
C LEU A 102 -6.32 -23.51 -10.15
N TYR A 103 -6.54 -22.27 -10.58
CA TYR A 103 -7.83 -21.61 -10.46
C TYR A 103 -8.45 -21.41 -11.84
N ASP A 104 -9.67 -21.90 -12.06
CA ASP A 104 -10.40 -21.77 -13.33
C ASP A 104 -10.65 -20.31 -13.74
N ARG A 105 -10.70 -19.39 -12.76
CA ARG A 105 -10.91 -17.95 -12.99
C ARG A 105 -9.96 -17.15 -12.12
N GLN A 106 -8.91 -16.62 -12.73
CA GLN A 106 -8.06 -15.61 -12.16
C GLN A 106 -8.51 -14.23 -12.68
N ALA A 107 -8.68 -13.27 -11.77
CA ALA A 107 -9.23 -11.95 -12.10
C ALA A 107 -8.19 -11.01 -12.75
N PHE A 108 -6.95 -11.47 -12.95
CA PHE A 108 -5.83 -10.69 -13.51
C PHE A 108 -4.84 -11.64 -14.20
N ASP A 109 -4.07 -11.10 -15.12
CA ASP A 109 -2.92 -11.79 -15.75
C ASP A 109 -1.63 -11.31 -15.04
N PRO A 110 -0.97 -12.17 -14.25
CA PRO A 110 0.19 -11.73 -13.46
C PRO A 110 1.37 -11.22 -14.30
N LEU A 111 1.47 -11.63 -15.57
CA LEU A 111 2.55 -11.22 -16.46
C LEU A 111 2.26 -9.90 -17.22
N LYS A 112 1.00 -9.47 -17.27
CA LYS A 112 0.58 -8.27 -17.99
C LYS A 112 0.13 -7.14 -17.06
N ASP A 113 -0.51 -7.51 -15.94
CA ASP A 113 -1.19 -6.56 -15.07
C ASP A 113 -0.32 -6.14 -13.87
N LEU A 114 0.88 -6.73 -13.71
CA LEU A 114 1.81 -6.43 -12.63
C LEU A 114 3.19 -6.08 -13.20
N GLU A 115 3.77 -5.01 -12.68
CA GLU A 115 5.16 -4.62 -12.96
C GLU A 115 6.06 -5.05 -11.79
N PRO A 116 7.10 -5.90 -12.01
CA PRO A 116 8.00 -6.33 -10.94
C PRO A 116 8.94 -5.20 -10.53
N VAL A 117 9.04 -4.95 -9.22
CA VAL A 117 9.91 -3.92 -8.64
C VAL A 117 11.22 -4.51 -8.16
N ALA A 118 11.18 -5.54 -7.31
CA ALA A 118 12.37 -6.18 -6.76
C ALA A 118 12.08 -7.59 -6.24
N GLY A 119 13.07 -8.47 -6.29
CA GLY A 119 13.06 -9.75 -5.61
C GLY A 119 13.44 -9.57 -4.14
N LEU A 120 12.58 -10.05 -3.23
CA LEU A 120 12.80 -9.91 -1.78
C LEU A 120 13.47 -11.14 -1.16
N THR A 121 13.10 -12.35 -1.59
CA THR A 121 13.62 -13.61 -1.06
C THR A 121 13.65 -14.70 -2.11
N SER A 122 14.47 -15.73 -1.84
CA SER A 122 14.43 -17.00 -2.54
C SER A 122 14.23 -18.12 -1.51
N ILE A 123 13.34 -19.06 -1.81
CA ILE A 123 13.03 -20.22 -0.96
C ILE A 123 13.14 -21.52 -1.75
N GLY A 124 13.75 -22.52 -1.13
CA GLY A 124 13.75 -23.88 -1.65
C GLY A 124 12.40 -24.57 -1.45
N LEU A 125 11.89 -25.24 -2.46
CA LEU A 125 10.71 -26.09 -2.36
C LEU A 125 11.15 -27.54 -2.21
N VAL A 126 10.46 -28.30 -1.37
CA VAL A 126 10.67 -29.74 -1.19
C VAL A 126 9.35 -30.49 -1.43
N LEU A 127 9.44 -31.63 -2.09
CA LEU A 127 8.33 -32.57 -2.19
C LEU A 127 8.41 -33.53 -1.01
N ALA A 128 7.33 -33.58 -0.24
CA ALA A 128 7.23 -34.51 0.88
C ALA A 128 6.03 -35.42 0.70
N VAL A 129 6.19 -36.68 1.10
CA VAL A 129 5.13 -37.67 1.10
C VAL A 129 5.03 -38.32 2.49
N SER A 130 3.86 -38.84 2.83
CA SER A 130 3.68 -39.60 4.07
C SER A 130 4.53 -40.84 4.05
N PRO A 131 5.35 -41.10 5.07
CA PRO A 131 5.99 -42.43 5.17
C PRO A 131 4.91 -43.50 5.41
N LYS A 132 4.99 -44.61 4.65
CA LYS A 132 4.10 -45.77 4.87
C LYS A 132 4.59 -46.55 6.07
#